data_84fac5fd13dcdc1c86f1ba52f149a4ac
#
_entry.id   84fac5fd13dcdc1c86f1ba52f149a4ac
#
_cell.length_a   1.000
_cell.length_b   1.000
_cell.length_c   1.000
_cell.angle_alpha   90.00
_cell.angle_beta   90.00
_cell.angle_gamma   90.00
#
_symmetry.space_group_name_H-M   'P 1'
#
loop_
_entity.id
_entity.type
_entity.pdbx_description
1 polymer ?
#
loop_
_entity_poly.entity_id
_entity_poly.type
_entity_poly.pdbx_seq_one_letter_code
_entity_poly.pdbx_strand_id
1 'polypeptide(L)'
;MRMRRKRILAVAVSTGAALLLSHLVSGQQPDPPGQAKGTQPKYEAYLFSHMMDGDYGRLYYTVSLDGLHWKRLNGGKRVFEEYHGHSDICQGHDGRYYLVGNRSDGAPDINFWVSDDLIKWTRYSDVTPDLKNVPDYPDPLPRIGAPKMFYDKASEQYILTWHTPHLPGTKEDPERYWASQRTLYLLSKDLKTFSNPPRRLFPWSMATIDVGIRGVGGRYYALIKDERYPTPEWVTGKTIRIASSPNLTGPWTDPSPSISPNFREAPMLIPSPTGEAWYLYYEQYPGVSYGISVALKPDGPWYQLSGYTNQPAWNKYEMPSKVRHGCMLPISRRQYDALVAAFGIDQ
;
A
#
# COMPACT_ATOMS: atom_id res chain seq x y z
N MET A 1 -65.63 25.48 39.18
CA MET A 1 -67.05 25.48 38.92
C MET A 1 -67.34 26.12 37.54
N ARG A 2 -68.06 25.46 36.70
CA ARG A 2 -68.46 25.64 35.32
C ARG A 2 -67.67 24.80 34.29
N MET A 3 -68.31 23.65 33.98
CA MET A 3 -68.08 22.83 32.80
C MET A 3 -68.43 23.62 31.53
N ARG A 4 -67.58 23.53 30.51
CA ARG A 4 -67.96 23.87 29.13
C ARG A 4 -67.93 22.63 28.27
N ARG A 5 -69.07 22.21 27.82
CA ARG A 5 -69.34 21.18 26.83
C ARG A 5 -68.76 21.58 25.49
N LYS A 6 -67.95 20.75 24.87
CA LYS A 6 -67.56 20.88 23.45
C LYS A 6 -68.49 20.01 22.61
N ARG A 7 -69.09 20.66 21.64
CA ARG A 7 -69.98 20.07 20.61
C ARG A 7 -69.11 19.25 19.63
N ILE A 8 -69.58 18.03 19.34
CA ILE A 8 -69.03 17.15 18.29
C ILE A 8 -69.75 17.55 17.01
N LEU A 9 -68.99 17.94 15.98
CA LEU A 9 -69.44 18.15 14.63
C LEU A 9 -69.16 16.86 13.83
N ALA A 10 -70.23 16.18 13.40
CA ALA A 10 -70.14 15.05 12.50
C ALA A 10 -70.06 15.57 11.07
N VAL A 11 -69.02 15.23 10.37
CA VAL A 11 -68.88 15.46 8.94
C VAL A 11 -69.07 14.11 8.21
N ALA A 12 -70.15 14.10 7.40
CA ALA A 12 -70.42 12.97 6.51
C ALA A 12 -69.42 12.98 5.34
N VAL A 13 -68.73 11.89 5.13
CA VAL A 13 -67.87 11.66 3.96
C VAL A 13 -68.60 10.73 3.01
N SER A 14 -68.89 11.26 1.84
CA SER A 14 -69.47 10.55 0.71
C SER A 14 -68.42 9.62 0.07
N THR A 15 -68.78 8.35 -0.08
CA THR A 15 -68.01 7.34 -0.79
C THR A 15 -68.09 7.58 -2.29
N GLY A 16 -66.98 8.07 -2.87
CA GLY A 16 -66.73 8.04 -4.31
C GLY A 16 -65.76 6.90 -4.61
N ALA A 17 -66.24 5.84 -5.25
CA ALA A 17 -65.40 4.75 -5.75
C ALA A 17 -64.63 5.23 -6.98
N ALA A 18 -63.31 5.48 -6.84
CA ALA A 18 -62.43 5.65 -7.97
C ALA A 18 -61.66 4.31 -8.18
N LEU A 19 -61.95 3.67 -9.31
CA LEU A 19 -61.15 2.56 -9.83
C LEU A 19 -59.76 3.10 -10.22
N LEU A 20 -58.77 2.83 -9.40
CA LEU A 20 -57.36 2.99 -9.75
C LEU A 20 -56.89 1.68 -10.41
N LEU A 21 -56.70 1.70 -11.74
CA LEU A 21 -55.93 0.72 -12.45
C LEU A 21 -54.46 0.79 -11.93
N SER A 22 -54.09 -0.19 -11.11
CA SER A 22 -52.71 -0.42 -10.74
C SER A 22 -51.97 -1.00 -11.94
N HIS A 23 -51.26 -0.15 -12.68
CA HIS A 23 -50.16 -0.65 -13.51
C HIS A 23 -49.05 -1.14 -12.56
N LEU A 24 -49.00 -2.44 -12.38
CA LEU A 24 -47.81 -3.12 -11.86
C LEU A 24 -46.66 -2.88 -12.88
N VAL A 25 -45.89 -1.84 -12.66
CA VAL A 25 -44.56 -1.77 -13.23
C VAL A 25 -43.75 -2.86 -12.51
N SER A 26 -43.57 -4.00 -13.17
CA SER A 26 -42.59 -4.99 -12.75
C SER A 26 -41.22 -4.34 -12.88
N GLY A 27 -40.73 -3.78 -11.79
CA GLY A 27 -39.34 -3.38 -11.69
C GLY A 27 -38.51 -4.63 -11.78
N GLN A 28 -38.08 -5.00 -12.99
CA GLN A 28 -36.95 -5.92 -13.12
C GLN A 28 -35.78 -5.30 -12.37
N GLN A 29 -35.35 -5.95 -11.29
CA GLN A 29 -34.02 -5.69 -10.75
C GLN A 29 -33.04 -5.85 -11.92
N PRO A 30 -32.11 -4.90 -12.11
CA PRO A 30 -31.07 -5.12 -13.09
C PRO A 30 -30.36 -6.42 -12.72
N ASP A 31 -30.21 -7.29 -13.70
CA ASP A 31 -29.42 -8.51 -13.57
C ASP A 31 -28.07 -8.15 -12.94
N PRO A 32 -27.55 -8.95 -12.00
CA PRO A 32 -26.20 -8.76 -11.51
C PRO A 32 -25.28 -8.69 -12.74
N PRO A 33 -24.30 -7.76 -12.76
CA PRO A 33 -23.46 -7.57 -13.94
C PRO A 33 -22.95 -8.93 -14.38
N GLY A 34 -23.30 -9.30 -15.62
CA GLY A 34 -23.04 -10.62 -16.18
C GLY A 34 -21.57 -10.96 -15.98
N GLN A 35 -21.29 -12.20 -15.62
CA GLN A 35 -19.93 -12.74 -15.60
C GLN A 35 -19.28 -12.36 -16.93
N ALA A 36 -18.29 -11.48 -16.87
CA ALA A 36 -17.55 -11.03 -18.03
C ALA A 36 -17.02 -12.27 -18.74
N LYS A 37 -17.38 -12.44 -20.02
CA LYS A 37 -16.87 -13.50 -20.88
C LYS A 37 -15.37 -13.48 -20.75
N GLY A 38 -14.78 -14.58 -20.29
CA GLY A 38 -13.41 -14.78 -19.88
C GLY A 38 -12.36 -14.10 -20.75
N THR A 39 -12.04 -12.88 -20.45
CA THR A 39 -10.78 -12.28 -20.86
C THR A 39 -9.68 -12.98 -20.08
N GLN A 40 -8.68 -13.51 -20.79
CA GLN A 40 -7.50 -14.08 -20.14
C GLN A 40 -6.93 -13.05 -19.16
N PRO A 41 -6.56 -13.46 -17.95
CA PRO A 41 -6.06 -12.53 -16.95
C PRO A 41 -4.78 -11.86 -17.49
N LYS A 42 -4.72 -10.56 -17.41
CA LYS A 42 -3.52 -9.78 -17.77
C LYS A 42 -2.40 -10.00 -16.73
N TYR A 43 -2.79 -10.26 -15.48
CA TYR A 43 -1.91 -10.58 -14.37
C TYR A 43 -2.34 -11.94 -13.80
N GLU A 44 -1.45 -12.93 -13.90
CA GLU A 44 -1.77 -14.33 -13.65
C GLU A 44 -1.62 -14.76 -12.19
N ALA A 45 -0.77 -14.07 -11.46
CA ALA A 45 -0.49 -14.34 -10.05
C ALA A 45 0.22 -13.16 -9.38
N TYR A 46 0.39 -13.25 -8.06
CA TYR A 46 1.00 -12.21 -7.24
C TYR A 46 1.88 -12.82 -6.16
N LEU A 47 2.97 -12.13 -5.86
CA LEU A 47 3.84 -12.39 -4.71
C LEU A 47 3.69 -11.25 -3.70
N PHE A 48 3.56 -11.59 -2.43
CA PHE A 48 3.74 -10.69 -1.32
C PHE A 48 4.99 -11.11 -0.54
N SER A 49 6.06 -10.34 -0.64
CA SER A 49 7.23 -10.44 0.22
C SER A 49 6.97 -9.61 1.48
N HIS A 50 7.14 -10.21 2.65
CA HIS A 50 6.74 -9.57 3.91
C HIS A 50 7.60 -10.04 5.08
N MET A 51 7.45 -9.40 6.23
CA MET A 51 7.92 -9.91 7.52
C MET A 51 6.75 -10.51 8.32
N MET A 52 7.06 -11.15 9.41
CA MET A 52 6.08 -11.69 10.35
C MET A 52 6.09 -10.91 11.66
N ASP A 53 4.92 -10.77 12.28
CA ASP A 53 4.82 -10.33 13.65
C ASP A 53 5.55 -11.32 14.58
N GLY A 54 6.50 -10.81 15.37
CA GLY A 54 7.39 -11.63 16.20
C GLY A 54 8.71 -12.04 15.52
N ASP A 55 8.89 -11.78 14.21
CA ASP A 55 10.16 -11.97 13.49
C ASP A 55 10.45 -10.80 12.55
N TYR A 56 10.56 -9.62 13.15
CA TYR A 56 10.67 -8.35 12.47
C TYR A 56 11.91 -8.25 11.57
N GLY A 57 11.71 -7.70 10.38
CA GLY A 57 12.80 -7.49 9.41
C GLY A 57 13.25 -8.74 8.67
N ARG A 58 12.59 -9.87 8.80
CA ARG A 58 12.97 -11.13 8.12
C ARG A 58 12.05 -11.39 6.92
N LEU A 59 12.52 -12.18 5.94
CA LEU A 59 11.83 -12.37 4.68
C LEU A 59 10.96 -13.62 4.67
N TYR A 60 9.69 -13.41 4.38
CA TYR A 60 8.66 -14.43 4.18
C TYR A 60 7.92 -14.17 2.88
N TYR A 61 7.29 -15.20 2.35
CA TYR A 61 6.52 -15.14 1.13
C TYR A 61 5.09 -15.64 1.32
N THR A 62 4.21 -14.95 0.64
CA THR A 62 2.79 -15.30 0.47
C THR A 62 2.44 -15.09 -0.99
N VAL A 63 1.63 -15.95 -1.58
CA VAL A 63 1.25 -15.91 -2.99
C VAL A 63 -0.26 -15.89 -3.17
N SER A 64 -0.72 -15.33 -4.28
CA SER A 64 -2.14 -15.29 -4.68
C SER A 64 -2.29 -15.46 -6.18
N LEU A 65 -3.42 -16.02 -6.63
CA LEU A 65 -3.79 -16.10 -8.05
C LEU A 65 -4.72 -14.95 -8.49
N ASP A 66 -5.33 -14.26 -7.55
CA ASP A 66 -6.31 -13.22 -7.83
C ASP A 66 -5.99 -11.86 -7.16
N GLY A 67 -4.92 -11.82 -6.36
CA GLY A 67 -4.54 -10.64 -5.59
C GLY A 67 -5.43 -10.37 -4.38
N LEU A 68 -6.37 -11.27 -4.06
CA LEU A 68 -7.31 -11.16 -2.94
C LEU A 68 -7.19 -12.31 -1.93
N HIS A 69 -6.97 -13.54 -2.40
CA HIS A 69 -6.84 -14.73 -1.56
C HIS A 69 -5.37 -15.16 -1.51
N TRP A 70 -4.75 -14.92 -0.36
CA TRP A 70 -3.31 -15.10 -0.18
C TRP A 70 -3.00 -16.36 0.61
N LYS A 71 -2.00 -17.11 0.16
CA LYS A 71 -1.54 -18.34 0.79
C LYS A 71 -0.07 -18.23 1.15
N ARG A 72 0.25 -18.55 2.39
CA ARG A 72 1.62 -18.50 2.89
C ARG A 72 2.43 -19.66 2.35
N LEU A 73 3.72 -19.42 2.14
CA LEU A 73 4.70 -20.42 1.68
C LEU A 73 5.64 -20.85 2.80
N ASN A 74 6.37 -21.94 2.57
CA ASN A 74 7.48 -22.46 3.37
C ASN A 74 7.10 -22.87 4.81
N GLY A 75 5.87 -23.28 5.04
CA GLY A 75 5.42 -23.62 6.40
C GLY A 75 5.52 -22.43 7.37
N GLY A 76 5.41 -21.20 6.86
CA GLY A 76 5.59 -19.98 7.65
C GLY A 76 7.02 -19.78 8.16
N LYS A 77 8.02 -20.34 7.48
CA LYS A 77 9.46 -20.13 7.78
C LYS A 77 10.02 -19.07 6.84
N ARG A 78 11.15 -18.48 7.23
CA ARG A 78 11.91 -17.55 6.39
C ARG A 78 12.28 -18.19 5.06
N VAL A 79 12.18 -17.41 3.97
CA VAL A 79 12.59 -17.88 2.64
C VAL A 79 14.03 -17.52 2.30
N PHE A 80 14.64 -16.61 3.07
CA PHE A 80 16.03 -16.20 2.91
C PHE A 80 16.61 -15.71 4.25
N GLU A 81 17.52 -16.47 4.84
CA GLU A 81 18.03 -16.24 6.20
C GLU A 81 18.93 -15.00 6.33
N GLU A 82 19.66 -14.63 5.27
CA GLU A 82 20.59 -13.49 5.32
C GLU A 82 19.87 -12.13 5.19
N TYR A 83 18.60 -12.14 4.79
CA TYR A 83 17.85 -10.90 4.60
C TYR A 83 17.48 -10.25 5.93
N HIS A 84 17.59 -8.92 5.93
CA HIS A 84 17.01 -8.07 6.97
C HIS A 84 16.45 -6.77 6.36
N GLY A 85 15.33 -6.27 6.90
CA GLY A 85 14.73 -4.99 6.54
C GLY A 85 13.25 -5.06 6.21
N HIS A 86 12.75 -3.97 5.66
CA HIS A 86 11.40 -3.88 5.09
C HIS A 86 11.47 -4.22 3.60
N SER A 87 11.08 -5.44 3.25
CA SER A 87 11.27 -5.92 1.88
C SER A 87 10.53 -5.07 0.85
N ASP A 88 11.24 -4.72 -0.22
CA ASP A 88 10.66 -4.21 -1.45
C ASP A 88 11.37 -4.85 -2.64
N ILE A 89 10.62 -5.34 -3.61
CA ILE A 89 11.13 -6.07 -4.77
C ILE A 89 10.68 -5.37 -6.05
N CYS A 90 11.58 -5.15 -6.98
CA CYS A 90 11.23 -4.73 -8.34
C CYS A 90 11.99 -5.56 -9.38
N GLN A 91 11.40 -5.71 -10.57
CA GLN A 91 12.12 -6.20 -11.74
C GLN A 91 12.97 -5.07 -12.31
N GLY A 92 14.25 -5.32 -12.52
CA GLY A 92 15.21 -4.32 -12.95
C GLY A 92 15.44 -4.24 -14.46
N HIS A 93 16.48 -3.48 -14.82
CA HIS A 93 16.88 -3.16 -16.19
C HIS A 93 17.24 -4.38 -17.04
N ASP A 94 17.75 -5.41 -16.41
CA ASP A 94 18.21 -6.65 -17.02
C ASP A 94 17.21 -7.81 -16.90
N GLY A 95 15.98 -7.50 -16.42
CA GLY A 95 14.91 -8.46 -16.23
C GLY A 95 15.00 -9.29 -14.94
N ARG A 96 16.10 -9.18 -14.19
CA ARG A 96 16.24 -9.82 -12.87
C ARG A 96 15.45 -9.08 -11.80
N TYR A 97 15.25 -9.73 -10.67
CA TYR A 97 14.59 -9.15 -9.51
C TYR A 97 15.63 -8.62 -8.53
N TYR A 98 15.37 -7.42 -8.02
CA TYR A 98 16.18 -6.78 -7.00
C TYR A 98 15.35 -6.62 -5.73
N LEU A 99 15.95 -7.00 -4.61
CA LEU A 99 15.37 -6.91 -3.27
C LEU A 99 16.17 -5.89 -2.47
N VAL A 100 15.50 -4.94 -1.84
CA VAL A 100 16.11 -3.94 -0.97
C VAL A 100 15.81 -4.24 0.50
N GLY A 101 16.74 -3.90 1.37
CA GLY A 101 16.60 -3.96 2.83
C GLY A 101 17.65 -3.11 3.53
N ASN A 102 17.71 -3.26 4.84
CA ASN A 102 18.72 -2.62 5.70
C ASN A 102 19.02 -3.56 6.89
N ARG A 103 20.19 -3.42 7.51
CA ARG A 103 20.58 -4.33 8.60
C ARG A 103 19.64 -4.29 9.80
N SER A 104 19.09 -3.12 10.10
CA SER A 104 18.12 -2.89 11.18
C SER A 104 17.48 -1.52 10.97
N ASP A 105 16.33 -1.29 11.60
CA ASP A 105 15.72 0.03 11.59
C ASP A 105 16.70 1.08 12.14
N GLY A 106 16.87 2.14 11.37
CA GLY A 106 17.78 3.22 11.68
C GLY A 106 19.26 2.91 11.43
N ALA A 107 19.62 1.76 10.84
CA ALA A 107 20.96 1.57 10.29
C ALA A 107 21.23 2.56 9.15
N PRO A 108 22.47 3.02 8.95
CA PRO A 108 22.77 4.03 7.93
C PRO A 108 22.90 3.46 6.52
N ASP A 109 22.92 2.15 6.35
CA ASP A 109 23.16 1.48 5.08
C ASP A 109 21.90 0.81 4.54
N ILE A 110 21.76 0.86 3.22
CA ILE A 110 20.76 0.15 2.43
C ILE A 110 21.45 -0.96 1.66
N ASN A 111 20.86 -2.13 1.68
CA ASN A 111 21.45 -3.35 1.12
C ASN A 111 20.60 -3.88 -0.03
N PHE A 112 21.25 -4.43 -1.06
CA PHE A 112 20.58 -4.99 -2.24
C PHE A 112 20.99 -6.44 -2.47
N TRP A 113 20.01 -7.22 -2.89
CA TRP A 113 20.19 -8.60 -3.37
C TRP A 113 19.57 -8.70 -4.75
N VAL A 114 20.02 -9.69 -5.53
CA VAL A 114 19.51 -9.97 -6.88
C VAL A 114 19.12 -11.43 -6.99
N SER A 115 18.07 -11.69 -7.79
CA SER A 115 17.56 -13.03 -8.08
C SER A 115 17.06 -13.12 -9.52
N ASP A 116 17.26 -14.27 -10.16
CA ASP A 116 16.68 -14.58 -11.46
C ASP A 116 15.26 -15.18 -11.33
N ASP A 117 14.93 -15.76 -10.17
CA ASP A 117 13.80 -16.66 -10.00
C ASP A 117 12.90 -16.33 -8.78
N LEU A 118 13.25 -15.31 -7.97
CA LEU A 118 12.61 -14.97 -6.69
C LEU A 118 12.81 -16.02 -5.58
N ILE A 119 13.58 -17.09 -5.85
CA ILE A 119 13.83 -18.20 -4.93
C ILE A 119 15.22 -18.07 -4.31
N LYS A 120 16.23 -17.87 -5.16
CA LYS A 120 17.64 -17.75 -4.73
C LYS A 120 18.08 -16.30 -4.82
N TRP A 121 18.51 -15.75 -3.70
CA TRP A 121 18.99 -14.38 -3.58
C TRP A 121 20.50 -14.36 -3.37
N THR A 122 21.18 -13.46 -4.06
CA THR A 122 22.63 -13.23 -3.94
C THR A 122 22.88 -11.77 -3.59
N ARG A 123 23.81 -11.51 -2.69
CA ARG A 123 24.22 -10.14 -2.36
C ARG A 123 24.67 -9.42 -3.62
N TYR A 124 24.20 -8.19 -3.80
CA TYR A 124 24.47 -7.42 -5.01
C TYR A 124 25.31 -6.18 -4.74
N SER A 125 24.85 -5.30 -3.86
CA SER A 125 25.52 -4.03 -3.54
C SER A 125 24.98 -3.44 -2.25
N ASP A 126 25.61 -2.33 -1.83
CA ASP A 126 25.22 -1.53 -0.67
C ASP A 126 25.36 -0.05 -1.00
N VAL A 127 24.60 0.77 -0.29
CA VAL A 127 24.78 2.22 -0.29
C VAL A 127 24.56 2.78 1.12
N THR A 128 25.48 3.68 1.53
CA THR A 128 25.26 4.56 2.68
C THR A 128 25.04 5.96 2.15
N PRO A 129 23.80 6.49 2.14
CA PRO A 129 23.55 7.84 1.66
C PRO A 129 24.29 8.88 2.50
N ASP A 130 24.94 9.83 1.87
CA ASP A 130 25.63 10.94 2.54
C ASP A 130 24.71 12.15 2.68
N LEU A 131 24.32 12.48 3.92
CA LEU A 131 23.47 13.62 4.23
C LEU A 131 24.25 14.93 4.51
N LYS A 132 25.57 14.90 4.47
CA LYS A 132 26.44 16.06 4.84
C LYS A 132 26.05 17.37 4.13
N ASN A 133 25.58 17.27 2.88
CA ASN A 133 25.23 18.44 2.07
C ASN A 133 23.72 18.53 1.79
N VAL A 134 22.90 17.82 2.57
CA VAL A 134 21.44 17.89 2.45
C VAL A 134 20.94 18.96 3.41
N PRO A 135 20.23 20.00 2.94
CA PRO A 135 19.67 21.02 3.81
C PRO A 135 18.79 20.43 4.91
N ASP A 136 18.84 21.00 6.10
CA ASP A 136 18.04 20.63 7.28
C ASP A 136 18.40 19.26 7.92
N TYR A 137 19.51 18.61 7.50
CA TYR A 137 20.00 17.37 8.10
C TYR A 137 21.33 17.60 8.83
N PRO A 138 21.29 17.86 10.14
CA PRO A 138 22.49 18.14 10.93
C PRO A 138 23.36 16.90 11.18
N ASP A 139 22.74 15.71 11.16
CA ASP A 139 23.45 14.44 11.28
C ASP A 139 23.85 13.95 9.88
N PRO A 140 25.14 13.81 9.57
CA PRO A 140 25.59 13.35 8.26
C PRO A 140 25.25 11.89 7.97
N LEU A 141 24.92 11.09 8.99
CA LEU A 141 24.55 9.69 8.83
C LEU A 141 23.02 9.55 8.84
N PRO A 142 22.45 8.99 7.77
CA PRO A 142 21.03 8.75 7.72
C PRO A 142 20.61 7.66 8.72
N ARG A 143 19.39 7.78 9.21
CA ARG A 143 18.68 6.69 9.89
C ARG A 143 17.67 6.16 8.90
N ILE A 144 18.02 5.07 8.21
CA ILE A 144 17.20 4.53 7.14
C ILE A 144 15.96 3.83 7.72
N GLY A 145 14.79 4.31 7.35
CA GLY A 145 13.53 3.64 7.62
C GLY A 145 12.85 3.19 6.33
N ALA A 146 12.42 1.95 6.26
CA ALA A 146 11.65 1.31 5.20
C ALA A 146 12.09 1.73 3.78
N PRO A 147 13.29 1.38 3.32
CA PRO A 147 13.72 1.68 1.95
C PRO A 147 12.79 0.99 0.95
N LYS A 148 12.45 1.73 -0.12
CA LYS A 148 11.62 1.26 -1.23
C LYS A 148 12.31 1.59 -2.53
N MET A 149 12.08 0.79 -3.58
CA MET A 149 12.65 1.06 -4.88
C MET A 149 11.64 0.83 -6.02
N PHE A 150 11.85 1.55 -7.10
CA PHE A 150 11.12 1.38 -8.35
C PHE A 150 12.07 1.55 -9.52
N TYR A 151 11.99 0.67 -10.53
CA TYR A 151 12.71 0.82 -11.78
C TYR A 151 11.79 1.45 -12.81
N ASP A 152 12.17 2.62 -13.29
CA ASP A 152 11.48 3.31 -14.36
C ASP A 152 12.08 2.96 -15.72
N LYS A 153 11.33 2.19 -16.50
CA LYS A 153 11.75 1.79 -17.85
C LYS A 153 11.88 2.96 -18.83
N ALA A 154 11.13 4.06 -18.60
CA ALA A 154 11.16 5.20 -19.51
C ALA A 154 12.44 6.02 -19.39
N SER A 155 12.95 6.19 -18.18
CA SER A 155 14.21 6.90 -17.92
C SER A 155 15.42 5.97 -17.72
N GLU A 156 15.18 4.65 -17.73
CA GLU A 156 16.19 3.61 -17.42
C GLU A 156 16.90 3.84 -16.08
N GLN A 157 16.12 4.26 -15.06
CA GLN A 157 16.64 4.58 -13.74
C GLN A 157 15.85 3.88 -12.64
N TYR A 158 16.56 3.52 -11.57
CA TYR A 158 15.96 3.21 -10.29
C TYR A 158 15.81 4.50 -9.51
N ILE A 159 14.68 4.64 -8.82
CA ILE A 159 14.53 5.54 -7.70
C ILE A 159 14.51 4.72 -6.42
N LEU A 160 15.40 5.06 -5.51
CA LEU A 160 15.47 4.51 -4.16
C LEU A 160 14.93 5.56 -3.20
N THR A 161 13.91 5.23 -2.43
CA THR A 161 13.31 6.11 -1.42
C THR A 161 13.46 5.51 -0.03
N TRP A 162 13.55 6.35 0.99
CA TRP A 162 13.48 5.96 2.39
C TRP A 162 13.02 7.14 3.22
N HIS A 163 12.63 6.90 4.47
CA HIS A 163 12.37 8.00 5.39
C HIS A 163 13.48 8.12 6.44
N THR A 164 13.72 9.35 6.87
CA THR A 164 14.72 9.67 7.88
C THR A 164 14.30 10.94 8.64
N PRO A 165 14.56 11.02 9.96
CA PRO A 165 14.25 12.22 10.73
C PRO A 165 15.20 13.36 10.36
N HIS A 166 14.67 14.58 10.23
CA HIS A 166 15.48 15.77 9.95
C HIS A 166 15.83 16.56 11.21
N LEU A 167 15.24 16.25 12.35
CA LEU A 167 15.54 16.89 13.64
C LEU A 167 16.36 15.94 14.51
N PRO A 168 17.48 16.41 15.10
CA PRO A 168 18.30 15.60 15.99
C PRO A 168 17.61 15.37 17.34
N GLY A 169 18.05 14.33 18.05
CA GLY A 169 17.75 14.14 19.47
C GLY A 169 16.32 13.72 19.83
N THR A 170 15.57 13.15 18.90
CA THR A 170 14.13 12.99 19.06
C THR A 170 13.66 11.63 19.57
N LYS A 171 14.54 10.67 19.85
CA LYS A 171 14.12 9.37 20.44
C LYS A 171 13.48 9.50 21.83
N GLU A 172 13.81 10.56 22.55
CA GLU A 172 13.28 10.88 23.87
C GLU A 172 11.87 11.50 23.79
N ASP A 173 11.50 12.03 22.62
CA ASP A 173 10.17 12.52 22.27
C ASP A 173 9.70 11.78 21.01
N PRO A 174 9.06 10.60 21.16
CA PRO A 174 8.66 9.79 20.02
C PRO A 174 7.72 10.52 19.07
N GLU A 175 6.83 11.37 19.56
CA GLU A 175 5.90 12.11 18.72
C GLU A 175 6.64 13.10 17.81
N ARG A 176 7.58 13.87 18.36
CA ARG A 176 8.43 14.77 17.61
C ARG A 176 9.34 14.04 16.63
N TYR A 177 9.88 12.89 17.03
CA TYR A 177 10.69 12.03 16.15
C TYR A 177 9.90 11.63 14.91
N TRP A 178 8.70 11.12 15.08
CA TRP A 178 7.87 10.71 13.95
C TRP A 178 7.36 11.90 13.14
N ALA A 179 7.04 13.01 13.75
CA ALA A 179 6.67 14.25 13.06
C ALA A 179 7.81 14.82 12.21
N SER A 180 9.07 14.50 12.54
CA SER A 180 10.25 14.96 11.81
C SER A 180 10.63 14.11 10.60
N GLN A 181 9.98 12.97 10.35
CA GLN A 181 10.30 12.09 9.22
C GLN A 181 10.05 12.78 7.88
N ARG A 182 10.99 12.64 6.96
CA ARG A 182 10.89 13.11 5.57
C ARG A 182 11.38 12.02 4.64
N THR A 183 10.74 11.90 3.49
CA THR A 183 11.17 10.98 2.45
C THR A 183 12.26 11.61 1.61
N LEU A 184 13.40 10.94 1.57
CA LEU A 184 14.52 11.24 0.67
C LEU A 184 14.57 10.23 -0.46
N TYR A 185 15.32 10.58 -1.51
CA TYR A 185 15.60 9.67 -2.62
C TYR A 185 17.01 9.81 -3.20
N LEU A 186 17.44 8.74 -3.85
CA LEU A 186 18.59 8.67 -4.74
C LEU A 186 18.14 8.07 -6.09
N LEU A 187 18.85 8.41 -7.15
CA LEU A 187 18.71 7.78 -8.47
C LEU A 187 19.92 6.91 -8.77
N SER A 188 19.69 5.82 -9.50
CA SER A 188 20.73 4.91 -9.94
C SER A 188 20.34 4.26 -11.26
N LYS A 189 21.33 3.90 -12.10
CA LYS A 189 21.10 3.07 -13.29
C LYS A 189 21.33 1.59 -13.04
N ASP A 190 22.09 1.24 -12.00
CA ASP A 190 22.63 -0.09 -11.79
C ASP A 190 22.57 -0.59 -10.34
N LEU A 191 22.01 0.19 -9.42
CA LEU A 191 21.98 -0.05 -7.96
C LEU A 191 23.39 -0.22 -7.35
N LYS A 192 24.44 0.27 -8.01
CA LYS A 192 25.82 0.31 -7.52
C LYS A 192 26.34 1.73 -7.41
N THR A 193 25.98 2.55 -8.39
CA THR A 193 26.35 3.97 -8.44
C THR A 193 25.10 4.82 -8.27
N PHE A 194 25.12 5.74 -7.32
CA PHE A 194 23.96 6.56 -6.97
C PHE A 194 24.23 8.03 -7.16
N SER A 195 23.17 8.79 -7.47
CA SER A 195 23.21 10.26 -7.47
C SER A 195 23.54 10.75 -6.04
N ASN A 196 24.26 11.87 -5.95
CA ASN A 196 24.66 12.44 -4.66
C ASN A 196 24.60 13.98 -4.75
N PRO A 197 24.19 14.73 -3.72
CA PRO A 197 23.61 14.24 -2.47
C PRO A 197 22.17 13.72 -2.63
N PRO A 198 21.63 12.98 -1.63
CA PRO A 198 20.21 12.67 -1.56
C PRO A 198 19.34 13.91 -1.62
N ARG A 199 18.14 13.79 -2.15
CA ARG A 199 17.18 14.90 -2.26
C ARG A 199 15.87 14.56 -1.56
N ARG A 200 15.18 15.60 -1.06
CA ARG A 200 13.81 15.46 -0.57
C ARG A 200 12.89 15.14 -1.74
N LEU A 201 12.03 14.14 -1.55
CA LEU A 201 11.07 13.74 -2.57
C LEU A 201 9.90 14.72 -2.67
N PHE A 202 9.46 15.26 -1.53
CA PHE A 202 8.31 16.16 -1.45
C PHE A 202 8.70 17.51 -0.85
N PRO A 203 8.09 18.61 -1.33
CA PRO A 203 8.32 19.95 -0.78
C PRO A 203 7.56 20.19 0.54
N TRP A 204 6.65 19.28 0.92
CA TRP A 204 5.73 19.49 2.04
C TRP A 204 6.45 19.41 3.41
N SER A 205 5.86 20.10 4.38
CA SER A 205 6.24 19.94 5.80
C SER A 205 5.66 18.67 6.44
N MET A 206 4.74 18.00 5.78
CA MET A 206 4.10 16.76 6.22
C MET A 206 5.13 15.65 6.48
N ALA A 207 5.02 14.98 7.62
CA ALA A 207 5.79 13.79 7.89
C ALA A 207 5.32 12.63 7.00
N THR A 208 6.26 12.01 6.28
CA THR A 208 6.01 10.95 5.33
C THR A 208 6.91 9.75 5.58
N ILE A 209 6.33 8.55 5.65
CA ILE A 209 7.07 7.28 5.76
C ILE A 209 6.50 6.25 4.77
N ASP A 210 7.18 5.13 4.61
CA ASP A 210 6.79 3.97 3.79
C ASP A 210 6.44 4.33 2.33
N VAL A 211 7.12 5.33 1.78
CA VAL A 211 6.79 5.86 0.46
C VAL A 211 7.30 4.95 -0.66
N GLY A 212 6.36 4.29 -1.35
CA GLY A 212 6.62 3.55 -2.58
C GLY A 212 6.17 4.31 -3.82
N ILE A 213 6.92 4.19 -4.92
CA ILE A 213 6.55 4.79 -6.22
C ILE A 213 6.08 3.69 -7.18
N ARG A 214 5.07 4.01 -7.98
CA ARG A 214 4.57 3.14 -9.06
C ARG A 214 4.32 3.97 -10.32
N GLY A 215 4.76 3.46 -11.47
CA GLY A 215 4.49 4.04 -12.78
C GLY A 215 3.26 3.39 -13.42
N VAL A 216 2.27 4.18 -13.80
CA VAL A 216 1.04 3.70 -14.45
C VAL A 216 0.61 4.68 -15.54
N GLY A 217 0.46 4.21 -16.76
CA GLY A 217 -0.08 5.00 -17.87
C GLY A 217 0.70 6.29 -18.15
N GLY A 218 2.02 6.27 -18.00
CA GLY A 218 2.89 7.45 -18.23
C GLY A 218 2.89 8.47 -17.10
N ARG A 219 2.31 8.14 -15.93
CA ARG A 219 2.37 8.93 -14.70
C ARG A 219 2.96 8.12 -13.56
N TYR A 220 3.51 8.82 -12.60
CA TYR A 220 4.05 8.25 -11.37
C TYR A 220 3.11 8.55 -10.21
N TYR A 221 2.94 7.58 -9.34
CA TYR A 221 2.10 7.64 -8.14
C TYR A 221 2.95 7.31 -6.93
N ALA A 222 3.01 8.23 -5.99
CA ALA A 222 3.63 8.01 -4.69
C ALA A 222 2.55 7.54 -3.70
N LEU A 223 2.76 6.35 -3.15
CA LEU A 223 1.96 5.78 -2.08
C LEU A 223 2.57 6.23 -0.77
N ILE A 224 1.83 6.96 0.04
CA ILE A 224 2.38 7.71 1.17
C ILE A 224 1.66 7.31 2.45
N LYS A 225 2.41 6.93 3.48
CA LYS A 225 1.89 7.02 4.83
C LYS A 225 2.10 8.43 5.35
N ASP A 226 1.00 9.14 5.62
CA ASP A 226 0.96 10.39 6.35
C ASP A 226 1.18 10.10 7.84
N GLU A 227 2.31 10.52 8.40
CA GLU A 227 2.70 10.17 9.77
C GLU A 227 2.16 11.16 10.81
N ARG A 228 1.44 12.20 10.40
CA ARG A 228 0.82 13.15 11.34
C ARG A 228 -0.24 12.46 12.19
N TYR A 229 -0.31 12.83 13.47
CA TYR A 229 -1.40 12.37 14.33
C TYR A 229 -2.73 13.05 13.96
N PRO A 230 -3.85 12.32 14.02
CA PRO A 230 -5.16 12.96 13.92
C PRO A 230 -5.43 13.80 15.17
N THR A 231 -6.00 14.98 14.97
CA THR A 231 -6.45 15.90 16.02
C THR A 231 -7.87 16.37 15.72
N PRO A 232 -8.56 17.05 16.64
CA PRO A 232 -9.87 17.65 16.36
C PRO A 232 -9.86 18.61 15.17
N GLU A 233 -8.75 19.33 14.96
CA GLU A 233 -8.56 20.29 13.85
C GLU A 233 -8.10 19.61 12.57
N TRP A 234 -7.49 18.44 12.68
CA TRP A 234 -6.99 17.61 11.59
C TRP A 234 -7.39 16.15 11.80
N VAL A 235 -8.62 15.82 11.43
CA VAL A 235 -9.27 14.54 11.79
C VAL A 235 -8.67 13.30 11.10
N THR A 236 -7.84 13.47 10.07
CA THR A 236 -7.21 12.36 9.35
C THR A 236 -5.69 12.41 9.51
N GLY A 237 -5.10 11.35 10.08
CA GLY A 237 -3.66 11.20 10.22
C GLY A 237 -3.30 9.74 10.45
N LYS A 238 -1.99 9.41 10.44
CA LYS A 238 -1.55 8.01 10.45
C LYS A 238 -2.30 7.20 9.36
N THR A 239 -2.40 7.76 8.15
CA THR A 239 -3.29 7.27 7.10
C THR A 239 -2.59 7.23 5.75
N ILE A 240 -3.19 6.58 4.77
CA ILE A 240 -2.64 6.47 3.43
C ILE A 240 -3.16 7.59 2.53
N ARG A 241 -2.24 8.20 1.78
CA ARG A 241 -2.50 9.20 0.75
C ARG A 241 -1.75 8.85 -0.52
N ILE A 242 -2.17 9.42 -1.64
CA ILE A 242 -1.49 9.31 -2.92
C ILE A 242 -1.20 10.73 -3.44
N ALA A 243 -0.02 10.89 -4.03
CA ALA A 243 0.31 12.03 -4.87
C ALA A 243 0.74 11.52 -6.25
N SER A 244 0.56 12.32 -7.28
CA SER A 244 0.96 11.95 -8.64
C SER A 244 1.87 12.97 -9.29
N SER A 245 2.67 12.53 -10.26
CA SER A 245 3.55 13.39 -11.04
C SER A 245 3.69 12.89 -12.48
N PRO A 246 3.90 13.78 -13.47
CA PRO A 246 4.31 13.37 -14.81
C PRO A 246 5.78 12.91 -14.87
N ASN A 247 6.60 13.21 -13.86
CA ASN A 247 8.01 12.83 -13.82
C ASN A 247 8.33 12.01 -12.57
N LEU A 248 9.33 11.13 -12.67
CA LEU A 248 9.75 10.20 -11.61
C LEU A 248 10.06 10.89 -10.27
N THR A 249 10.61 12.07 -10.29
CA THR A 249 11.04 12.83 -9.09
C THR A 249 10.18 14.06 -8.79
N GLY A 250 9.03 14.21 -9.45
CA GLY A 250 8.14 15.36 -9.27
C GLY A 250 8.27 16.41 -10.41
N PRO A 251 7.61 17.58 -10.27
CA PRO A 251 6.85 18.00 -9.10
C PRO A 251 5.63 17.13 -8.85
N TRP A 252 5.36 16.87 -7.57
CA TRP A 252 4.23 16.09 -7.10
C TRP A 252 3.02 16.97 -6.85
N THR A 253 1.82 16.45 -7.15
CA THR A 253 0.57 17.09 -6.70
C THR A 253 0.53 17.16 -5.17
N ASP A 254 -0.36 17.96 -4.63
CA ASP A 254 -0.69 17.85 -3.21
C ASP A 254 -1.18 16.44 -2.87
N PRO A 255 -0.95 15.98 -1.63
CA PRO A 255 -1.44 14.67 -1.21
C PRO A 255 -2.96 14.61 -1.30
N SER A 256 -3.48 13.47 -1.76
CA SER A 256 -4.92 13.23 -1.81
C SER A 256 -5.56 13.35 -0.41
N PRO A 257 -6.89 13.49 -0.31
CA PRO A 257 -7.59 13.15 0.91
C PRO A 257 -7.21 11.74 1.40
N SER A 258 -7.49 11.44 2.66
CA SER A 258 -7.25 10.12 3.25
C SER A 258 -7.98 9.03 2.44
N ILE A 259 -7.25 7.98 2.06
CA ILE A 259 -7.78 6.83 1.32
C ILE A 259 -8.13 5.68 2.28
N SER A 260 -7.46 5.62 3.41
CA SER A 260 -7.66 4.59 4.44
C SER A 260 -8.22 5.20 5.72
N PRO A 261 -8.75 4.40 6.65
CA PRO A 261 -8.93 4.83 8.03
C PRO A 261 -7.62 5.33 8.64
N ASN A 262 -7.71 6.05 9.75
CA ASN A 262 -6.54 6.39 10.57
C ASN A 262 -5.82 5.12 11.08
N PHE A 263 -4.55 5.27 11.46
CA PHE A 263 -3.69 4.19 11.95
C PHE A 263 -3.52 3.04 10.93
N ARG A 264 -3.18 3.44 9.70
CA ARG A 264 -2.80 2.55 8.60
C ARG A 264 -1.41 2.93 8.08
N GLU A 265 -0.63 1.92 7.67
CA GLU A 265 0.74 2.07 7.19
C GLU A 265 1.07 1.08 6.07
N ALA A 266 2.32 1.10 5.58
CA ALA A 266 2.85 0.18 4.58
C ALA A 266 1.95 0.03 3.33
N PRO A 267 1.64 1.11 2.59
CA PRO A 267 0.75 1.02 1.43
C PRO A 267 1.39 0.21 0.31
N MET A 268 0.62 -0.70 -0.29
CA MET A 268 1.03 -1.53 -1.42
C MET A 268 -0.04 -1.50 -2.49
N LEU A 269 0.35 -1.20 -3.74
CA LEU A 269 -0.55 -1.07 -4.88
C LEU A 269 -0.28 -2.16 -5.90
N ILE A 270 -1.31 -2.95 -6.22
CA ILE A 270 -1.28 -3.95 -7.29
C ILE A 270 -2.49 -3.80 -8.23
N PRO A 271 -2.33 -4.12 -9.52
CA PRO A 271 -3.47 -4.21 -10.43
C PRO A 271 -4.34 -5.43 -10.11
N SER A 272 -5.62 -5.37 -10.44
CA SER A 272 -6.50 -6.56 -10.46
C SER A 272 -6.05 -7.55 -11.57
N PRO A 273 -6.48 -8.82 -11.56
CA PRO A 273 -6.13 -9.79 -12.61
C PRO A 273 -6.43 -9.31 -14.03
N THR A 274 -7.54 -8.61 -14.26
CA THR A 274 -7.89 -8.05 -15.57
C THR A 274 -7.12 -6.76 -15.89
N GLY A 275 -6.53 -6.11 -14.89
CA GLY A 275 -5.91 -4.79 -15.02
C GLY A 275 -6.89 -3.62 -15.11
N GLU A 276 -8.18 -3.88 -14.91
CA GLU A 276 -9.24 -2.86 -14.97
C GLU A 276 -9.43 -2.11 -13.65
N ALA A 277 -8.91 -2.66 -12.56
CA ALA A 277 -8.98 -2.07 -11.23
C ALA A 277 -7.62 -2.16 -10.52
N TRP A 278 -7.51 -1.44 -9.43
CA TRP A 278 -6.34 -1.39 -8.56
C TRP A 278 -6.73 -1.76 -7.15
N TYR A 279 -5.90 -2.56 -6.49
CA TYR A 279 -6.01 -2.90 -5.09
C TYR A 279 -4.93 -2.17 -4.32
N LEU A 280 -5.33 -1.37 -3.32
CA LEU A 280 -4.44 -0.70 -2.39
C LEU A 280 -4.55 -1.38 -1.03
N TYR A 281 -3.54 -2.14 -0.68
CA TYR A 281 -3.39 -2.76 0.63
C TYR A 281 -2.71 -1.81 1.61
N TYR A 282 -3.10 -1.88 2.85
CA TYR A 282 -2.48 -1.16 3.95
C TYR A 282 -2.61 -1.94 5.26
N GLU A 283 -1.56 -1.89 6.07
CA GLU A 283 -1.52 -2.54 7.38
C GLU A 283 -2.20 -1.67 8.44
N GLN A 284 -2.90 -2.29 9.37
CA GLN A 284 -3.39 -1.63 10.58
C GLN A 284 -2.29 -1.64 11.65
N TYR A 285 -2.03 -0.47 12.23
CA TYR A 285 -1.10 -0.30 13.33
C TYR A 285 -1.72 0.57 14.44
N PRO A 286 -1.65 0.18 15.73
CA PRO A 286 -1.28 -1.15 16.22
C PRO A 286 -2.32 -2.21 15.88
N GLY A 287 -1.94 -3.50 15.95
CA GLY A 287 -2.88 -4.62 15.81
C GLY A 287 -2.85 -5.33 14.47
N VAL A 288 -1.70 -5.61 13.94
CA VAL A 288 -1.35 -6.47 12.80
C VAL A 288 -2.53 -7.11 12.04
N SER A 289 -3.09 -6.36 11.12
CA SER A 289 -4.13 -6.80 10.19
C SER A 289 -4.09 -5.95 8.93
N TYR A 290 -4.73 -6.38 7.86
CA TYR A 290 -4.75 -5.66 6.59
C TYR A 290 -6.14 -5.14 6.25
N GLY A 291 -6.18 -3.96 5.66
CA GLY A 291 -7.32 -3.43 4.93
C GLY A 291 -6.99 -3.33 3.46
N ILE A 292 -8.02 -3.20 2.64
CA ILE A 292 -7.90 -3.04 1.19
C ILE A 292 -8.92 -2.01 0.70
N SER A 293 -8.45 -1.13 -0.17
CA SER A 293 -9.31 -0.25 -0.97
C SER A 293 -9.18 -0.59 -2.44
N VAL A 294 -10.22 -0.37 -3.22
CA VAL A 294 -10.28 -0.61 -4.65
C VAL A 294 -10.63 0.65 -5.40
N ALA A 295 -10.00 0.84 -6.57
CA ALA A 295 -10.30 1.93 -7.49
C ALA A 295 -10.13 1.47 -8.94
N LEU A 296 -10.80 2.14 -9.89
CA LEU A 296 -10.59 1.91 -11.32
C LEU A 296 -9.34 2.62 -11.87
N LYS A 297 -8.82 3.60 -11.14
CA LYS A 297 -7.60 4.35 -11.47
C LYS A 297 -6.75 4.54 -10.22
N PRO A 298 -5.41 4.65 -10.34
CA PRO A 298 -4.55 4.84 -9.18
C PRO A 298 -4.77 6.15 -8.40
N ASP A 299 -5.35 7.16 -9.03
CA ASP A 299 -5.74 8.43 -8.39
C ASP A 299 -7.15 8.41 -7.79
N GLY A 300 -7.85 7.27 -7.89
CA GLY A 300 -9.17 7.06 -7.30
C GLY A 300 -10.34 7.43 -8.22
N PRO A 301 -11.54 7.63 -7.66
CA PRO A 301 -11.85 7.53 -6.23
C PRO A 301 -11.64 6.11 -5.67
N TRP A 302 -11.23 6.05 -4.39
CA TRP A 302 -10.95 4.81 -3.66
C TRP A 302 -12.11 4.42 -2.76
N TYR A 303 -12.47 3.14 -2.78
CA TYR A 303 -13.54 2.58 -1.95
C TYR A 303 -13.00 1.43 -1.13
N GLN A 304 -13.34 1.36 0.14
CA GLN A 304 -12.97 0.21 0.97
C GLN A 304 -13.69 -1.05 0.48
N LEU A 305 -12.92 -2.08 0.18
CA LEU A 305 -13.46 -3.39 -0.16
C LEU A 305 -13.86 -4.15 1.11
N SER A 306 -13.18 -3.87 2.21
CA SER A 306 -13.43 -4.49 3.51
C SER A 306 -13.08 -3.52 4.62
N GLY A 307 -13.94 -3.45 5.64
CA GLY A 307 -13.77 -2.54 6.75
C GLY A 307 -12.78 -3.04 7.79
N TYR A 308 -12.89 -4.31 8.18
CA TYR A 308 -12.13 -4.89 9.29
C TYR A 308 -11.76 -6.34 8.99
N THR A 309 -10.52 -6.69 9.27
CA THR A 309 -9.96 -8.02 9.03
C THR A 309 -10.48 -9.11 9.97
N ASN A 310 -11.13 -8.76 11.08
CA ASN A 310 -11.65 -9.72 12.05
C ASN A 310 -13.07 -10.20 11.73
N GLN A 311 -13.59 -9.84 10.55
CA GLN A 311 -14.92 -10.24 10.09
C GLN A 311 -14.79 -11.02 8.76
N PRO A 312 -14.19 -12.22 8.77
CA PRO A 312 -13.85 -12.95 7.53
C PRO A 312 -15.05 -13.24 6.65
N ALA A 313 -16.23 -13.46 7.24
CA ALA A 313 -17.46 -13.70 6.48
C ALA A 313 -17.91 -12.48 5.62
N TRP A 314 -17.44 -11.30 5.96
CA TRP A 314 -17.79 -10.03 5.27
C TRP A 314 -16.67 -9.54 4.38
N ASN A 315 -15.46 -10.08 4.53
CA ASN A 315 -14.32 -9.73 3.71
C ASN A 315 -14.40 -10.45 2.36
N LYS A 316 -14.02 -9.75 1.31
CA LYS A 316 -13.85 -10.30 -0.03
C LYS A 316 -12.38 -10.62 -0.32
N TYR A 317 -11.56 -10.70 0.70
CA TYR A 317 -10.16 -11.08 0.62
C TYR A 317 -9.77 -11.93 1.83
N GLU A 318 -8.70 -12.69 1.68
CA GLU A 318 -8.11 -13.52 2.72
C GLU A 318 -6.62 -13.21 2.80
N MET A 319 -6.15 -12.90 4.01
CA MET A 319 -4.76 -12.63 4.30
C MET A 319 -4.31 -13.53 5.45
N PRO A 320 -3.18 -14.23 5.35
CA PRO A 320 -2.64 -14.99 6.45
C PRO A 320 -2.41 -14.11 7.68
N SER A 321 -2.62 -14.67 8.86
CA SER A 321 -2.40 -13.97 10.12
C SER A 321 -0.93 -13.63 10.36
N LYS A 322 -0.66 -12.56 11.12
CA LYS A 322 0.67 -12.12 11.54
C LYS A 322 1.59 -11.64 10.43
N VAL A 323 1.13 -11.50 9.18
CA VAL A 323 1.92 -10.89 8.12
C VAL A 323 2.01 -9.38 8.34
N ARG A 324 3.19 -8.81 8.12
CA ARG A 324 3.46 -7.38 8.31
C ARG A 324 4.27 -6.85 7.14
N HIS A 325 4.28 -5.57 6.97
CA HIS A 325 5.08 -4.77 6.04
C HIS A 325 5.73 -5.55 4.88
N GLY A 326 5.83 -4.96 3.71
CA GLY A 326 6.51 -5.60 2.60
C GLY A 326 6.17 -4.98 1.27
N CYS A 327 6.17 -5.83 0.24
CA CYS A 327 5.91 -5.45 -1.14
C CYS A 327 5.04 -6.51 -1.82
N MET A 328 4.00 -6.05 -2.50
CA MET A 328 3.20 -6.88 -3.38
C MET A 328 3.54 -6.56 -4.84
N LEU A 329 3.73 -7.59 -5.66
CA LEU A 329 4.00 -7.43 -7.08
C LEU A 329 3.32 -8.52 -7.91
N PRO A 330 2.88 -8.21 -9.15
CA PRO A 330 2.44 -9.22 -10.09
C PRO A 330 3.62 -10.11 -10.51
N ILE A 331 3.34 -11.41 -10.64
CA ILE A 331 4.27 -12.41 -11.18
C ILE A 331 3.55 -13.25 -12.23
N SER A 332 4.30 -13.94 -13.10
CA SER A 332 3.73 -14.89 -14.04
C SER A 332 3.25 -16.17 -13.34
N ARG A 333 2.36 -16.91 -13.98
CA ARG A 333 1.92 -18.21 -13.50
C ARG A 333 3.10 -19.17 -13.34
N ARG A 334 4.07 -19.15 -14.26
CA ARG A 334 5.30 -19.94 -14.18
C ARG A 334 6.09 -19.64 -12.89
N GLN A 335 6.22 -18.38 -12.52
CA GLN A 335 6.91 -17.98 -11.28
C GLN A 335 6.15 -18.42 -10.03
N TYR A 336 4.82 -18.28 -10.05
CA TYR A 336 3.97 -18.80 -8.98
C TYR A 336 4.19 -20.29 -8.78
N ASP A 337 4.10 -21.08 -9.86
CA ASP A 337 4.27 -22.54 -9.81
C ASP A 337 5.68 -22.92 -9.32
N ALA A 338 6.72 -22.19 -9.75
CA ALA A 338 8.09 -22.39 -9.28
C ALA A 338 8.27 -22.09 -7.79
N LEU A 339 7.70 -20.99 -7.29
CA LEU A 339 7.70 -20.65 -5.86
C LEU A 339 6.98 -21.71 -5.03
N VAL A 340 5.82 -22.17 -5.49
CA VAL A 340 5.06 -23.24 -4.83
C VAL A 340 5.84 -24.57 -4.84
N ALA A 341 6.51 -24.90 -5.93
CA ALA A 341 7.34 -26.10 -6.01
C ALA A 341 8.56 -26.03 -5.07
N ALA A 342 9.17 -24.85 -4.92
CA ALA A 342 10.35 -24.66 -4.07
C ALA A 342 10.02 -24.63 -2.57
N PHE A 343 8.92 -24.01 -2.17
CA PHE A 343 8.62 -23.72 -0.78
C PHE A 343 7.41 -24.47 -0.22
N GLY A 344 6.51 -24.96 -1.07
CA GLY A 344 5.20 -25.51 -0.66
C GLY A 344 4.21 -24.42 -0.22
N ILE A 345 2.92 -24.72 -0.35
CA ILE A 345 1.82 -23.89 0.22
C ILE A 345 1.46 -24.47 1.58
N ASP A 346 1.30 -23.61 2.56
CA ASP A 346 0.77 -24.00 3.87
C ASP A 346 -0.68 -24.49 3.73
N GLN A 347 -0.99 -25.61 4.35
CA GLN A 347 -2.34 -26.18 4.37
C GLN A 347 -3.28 -25.41 5.30
#